data_f7f60db76fc057fc04c337b00f8ad5ae
#
_entry.id   f7f60db76fc057fc04c337b00f8ad5ae
#
_cell.length_a   1.000
_cell.length_b   1.000
_cell.length_c   1.000
_cell.angle_alpha   90.00
_cell.angle_beta   90.00
_cell.angle_gamma   90.00
#
_symmetry.space_group_name_H-M   'P 1'
#
loop_
_entity.id
_entity.type
_entity.pdbx_description
1 polymer ?
#
loop_
_entity_poly.entity_id
_entity_poly.type
_entity_poly.pdbx_seq_one_letter_code
_entity_poly.pdbx_strand_id
1 'polypeptide(L)'
;MRIGELSKLADCPVETIRYYEREGLLPEAPRNLQNNYREYQSKHLERLIFIRRCRALEMSQEEIRLLLVARVEPNASCASVNSLIDRHLVDVKSRIKELRALAEELSHIRSQCGEARVAKDCGILHELERVYI
;
A
#
# COMPACT_ATOMS: atom_id res chain seq x y z
N MET A 1 11.59 7.98 -22.99
CA MET A 1 11.99 8.83 -21.84
C MET A 1 12.92 8.09 -20.91
N ARG A 2 13.73 8.83 -20.20
CA ARG A 2 14.61 8.26 -19.18
C ARG A 2 13.88 8.10 -17.85
N ILE A 3 14.47 7.33 -16.95
CA ILE A 3 13.85 7.00 -15.67
C ILE A 3 13.51 8.25 -14.82
N GLY A 4 14.34 9.30 -14.87
CA GLY A 4 14.06 10.54 -14.15
C GLY A 4 12.82 11.26 -14.63
N GLU A 5 12.57 11.24 -15.94
CA GLU A 5 11.37 11.81 -16.52
C GLU A 5 10.14 10.97 -16.20
N LEU A 6 10.27 9.64 -16.29
CA LEU A 6 9.21 8.71 -15.89
C LEU A 6 8.83 8.93 -14.41
N SER A 7 9.82 9.09 -13.56
CA SER A 7 9.64 9.37 -12.13
C SER A 7 8.80 10.62 -11.90
N LYS A 8 9.08 11.69 -12.62
CA LYS A 8 8.34 12.95 -12.52
C LYS A 8 6.91 12.80 -13.01
N LEU A 9 6.72 12.18 -14.18
CA LEU A 9 5.39 12.02 -14.78
C LEU A 9 4.48 11.11 -13.96
N ALA A 10 5.04 10.06 -13.37
CA ALA A 10 4.29 9.12 -12.56
C ALA A 10 4.21 9.51 -11.08
N ASP A 11 4.92 10.56 -10.69
CA ASP A 11 5.08 10.95 -9.29
C ASP A 11 5.51 9.77 -8.41
N CYS A 12 6.57 9.10 -8.85
CA CYS A 12 7.07 7.87 -8.24
C CYS A 12 8.60 7.93 -8.16
N PRO A 13 9.21 7.72 -6.99
CA PRO A 13 10.66 7.76 -6.87
C PRO A 13 11.36 6.76 -7.79
N VAL A 14 12.52 7.15 -8.30
CA VAL A 14 13.33 6.30 -9.18
C VAL A 14 13.63 4.94 -8.55
N GLU A 15 13.93 4.92 -7.27
CA GLU A 15 14.21 3.68 -6.53
C GLU A 15 13.01 2.74 -6.50
N THR A 16 11.80 3.30 -6.37
CA THR A 16 10.56 2.53 -6.41
C THR A 16 10.31 1.93 -7.78
N ILE A 17 10.59 2.70 -8.85
CA ILE A 17 10.49 2.22 -10.23
C ILE A 17 11.44 1.02 -10.44
N ARG A 18 12.68 1.15 -9.99
CA ARG A 18 13.67 0.05 -10.09
C ARG A 18 13.26 -1.17 -9.28
N TYR A 19 12.65 -0.95 -8.12
CA TYR A 19 12.11 -2.02 -7.29
C TYR A 19 11.01 -2.77 -8.03
N TYR A 20 10.08 -2.06 -8.65
CA TYR A 20 9.01 -2.70 -9.42
C TYR A 20 9.53 -3.48 -10.64
N GLU A 21 10.59 -2.98 -11.27
CA GLU A 21 11.25 -3.73 -12.35
C GLU A 21 11.86 -5.03 -11.83
N ARG A 22 12.56 -4.97 -10.69
CA ARG A 22 13.17 -6.16 -10.09
C ARG A 22 12.12 -7.19 -9.68
N GLU A 23 10.97 -6.73 -9.18
CA GLU A 23 9.88 -7.61 -8.75
C GLU A 23 9.00 -8.08 -9.91
N GLY A 24 9.28 -7.66 -11.12
CA GLY A 24 8.52 -8.08 -12.29
C GLY A 24 7.16 -7.42 -12.44
N LEU A 25 6.84 -6.41 -11.64
CA LEU A 25 5.58 -5.67 -11.75
C LEU A 25 5.60 -4.70 -12.93
N LEU A 26 6.77 -4.19 -13.26
CA LEU A 26 6.99 -3.29 -14.39
C LEU A 26 7.94 -3.98 -15.36
N PRO A 27 7.61 -4.05 -16.68
CA PRO A 27 8.51 -4.67 -17.64
C PRO A 27 9.82 -3.87 -17.74
N GLU A 28 10.91 -4.59 -17.94
CA GLU A 28 12.21 -3.99 -18.11
C GLU A 28 12.24 -3.14 -19.38
N ALA A 29 12.75 -1.92 -19.27
CA ALA A 29 12.86 -1.04 -20.42
C ALA A 29 14.05 -1.42 -21.29
N PRO A 30 13.89 -1.43 -22.63
CA PRO A 30 15.02 -1.69 -23.52
C PRO A 30 16.05 -0.58 -23.43
N ARG A 31 17.33 -0.94 -23.65
CA ARG A 31 18.41 0.03 -23.71
C ARG A 31 18.50 0.62 -25.13
N ASN A 32 18.76 1.92 -25.18
CA ASN A 32 19.05 2.60 -26.43
C ASN A 32 20.41 2.13 -26.95
N LEU A 33 20.48 1.68 -28.20
CA LEU A 33 21.70 1.13 -28.79
C LEU A 33 22.83 2.18 -28.95
N GLN A 34 22.47 3.46 -29.05
CA GLN A 34 23.46 4.53 -29.26
C GLN A 34 24.12 4.97 -27.98
N ASN A 35 23.37 5.11 -26.89
CA ASN A 35 23.88 5.66 -25.62
C ASN A 35 23.84 4.69 -24.44
N ASN A 36 23.30 3.47 -24.66
CA ASN A 36 23.18 2.42 -23.65
C ASN A 36 22.32 2.79 -22.43
N TYR A 37 21.51 3.88 -22.52
CA TYR A 37 20.55 4.22 -21.48
C TYR A 37 19.22 3.50 -21.70
N ARG A 38 18.51 3.22 -20.62
CA ARG A 38 17.18 2.64 -20.71
C ARG A 38 16.17 3.64 -21.24
N GLU A 39 15.36 3.21 -22.18
CA GLU A 39 14.31 4.01 -22.81
C GLU A 39 12.95 3.51 -22.34
N TYR A 40 12.29 4.32 -21.53
CA TYR A 40 10.94 4.02 -21.05
C TYR A 40 9.91 4.58 -22.03
N GLN A 41 8.83 3.84 -22.21
CA GLN A 41 7.77 4.17 -23.14
C GLN A 41 6.49 4.54 -22.40
N SER A 42 5.47 5.00 -23.14
CA SER A 42 4.17 5.34 -22.56
C SER A 42 3.52 4.15 -21.82
N LYS A 43 3.75 2.93 -22.30
CA LYS A 43 3.25 1.72 -21.63
C LYS A 43 3.81 1.55 -20.22
N HIS A 44 5.04 1.96 -20.00
CA HIS A 44 5.65 1.94 -18.66
C HIS A 44 4.98 2.95 -17.74
N LEU A 45 4.70 4.13 -18.24
CA LEU A 45 4.01 5.17 -17.49
C LEU A 45 2.59 4.72 -17.11
N GLU A 46 1.84 4.20 -18.07
CA GLU A 46 0.48 3.70 -17.83
C GLU A 46 0.45 2.61 -16.77
N ARG A 47 1.37 1.65 -16.89
CA ARG A 47 1.46 0.55 -15.94
C ARG A 47 1.86 1.02 -14.54
N LEU A 48 2.79 1.96 -14.48
CA LEU A 48 3.24 2.54 -13.22
C LEU A 48 2.12 3.31 -12.51
N ILE A 49 1.33 4.07 -13.27
CA ILE A 49 0.15 4.77 -12.73
C ILE A 49 -0.85 3.76 -12.19
N PHE A 50 -1.09 2.68 -12.91
CA PHE A 50 -1.97 1.59 -12.46
C PHE A 50 -1.48 0.97 -11.15
N ILE A 51 -0.20 0.64 -11.06
CA ILE A 51 0.40 0.07 -9.84
C ILE A 51 0.24 1.03 -8.67
N ARG A 52 0.53 2.30 -8.88
CA ARG A 52 0.41 3.32 -7.83
C ARG A 52 -1.02 3.46 -7.34
N ARG A 53 -1.98 3.41 -8.27
CA ARG A 53 -3.40 3.46 -7.90
C ARG A 53 -3.79 2.27 -7.02
N CYS A 54 -3.33 1.08 -7.37
CA CYS A 54 -3.56 -0.13 -6.57
C CYS A 54 -2.92 -0.01 -5.19
N ARG A 55 -1.70 0.53 -5.12
CA ARG A 55 -1.00 0.73 -3.85
C ARG A 55 -1.72 1.77 -2.96
N ALA A 56 -2.27 2.81 -3.56
CA ALA A 56 -3.07 3.79 -2.82
C ALA A 56 -4.32 3.16 -2.20
N LEU A 57 -4.84 2.09 -2.80
CA LEU A 57 -5.93 1.29 -2.27
C LEU A 57 -5.44 0.20 -1.31
N GLU A 58 -4.16 0.23 -0.96
CA GLU A 58 -3.51 -0.71 -0.04
C GLU A 58 -3.51 -2.17 -0.51
N MET A 59 -3.49 -2.39 -1.81
CA MET A 59 -3.36 -3.72 -2.38
C MET A 59 -1.93 -4.22 -2.24
N SER A 60 -1.78 -5.52 -1.97
CA SER A 60 -0.47 -6.17 -1.92
C SER A 60 0.12 -6.33 -3.33
N GLN A 61 1.43 -6.57 -3.41
CA GLN A 61 2.06 -6.86 -4.70
C GLN A 61 1.44 -8.08 -5.39
N GLU A 62 1.09 -9.09 -4.63
CA GLU A 62 0.46 -10.30 -5.16
C GLU A 62 -0.90 -10.01 -5.77
N GLU A 63 -1.71 -9.20 -5.08
CA GLU A 63 -3.00 -8.74 -5.58
C GLU A 63 -2.83 -7.93 -6.86
N ILE A 64 -1.83 -7.05 -6.90
CA ILE A 64 -1.53 -6.24 -8.09
C ILE A 64 -1.12 -7.12 -9.26
N ARG A 65 -0.31 -8.17 -9.03
CA ARG A 65 0.06 -9.13 -10.08
C ARG A 65 -1.16 -9.80 -10.68
N LEU A 66 -2.11 -10.21 -9.86
CA LEU A 66 -3.36 -10.82 -10.32
C LEU A 66 -4.15 -9.85 -11.21
N LEU A 67 -4.23 -8.58 -10.81
CA LEU A 67 -4.92 -7.56 -11.60
C LEU A 67 -4.19 -7.27 -12.91
N LEU A 68 -2.87 -7.27 -12.91
CA LEU A 68 -2.09 -7.06 -14.14
C LEU A 68 -2.27 -8.20 -15.13
N VAL A 69 -2.37 -9.44 -14.65
CA VAL A 69 -2.67 -10.60 -15.50
C VAL A 69 -4.07 -10.45 -16.11
N ALA A 70 -5.05 -10.06 -15.31
CA ALA A 70 -6.43 -9.86 -15.78
C ALA A 70 -6.53 -8.77 -16.86
N ARG A 71 -5.69 -7.73 -16.77
CA ARG A 71 -5.69 -6.61 -17.72
C ARG A 71 -5.35 -7.03 -19.15
N VAL A 72 -4.53 -8.05 -19.32
CA VAL A 72 -4.10 -8.50 -20.65
C VAL A 72 -5.07 -9.48 -21.29
N GLU A 73 -6.13 -9.84 -20.60
CA GLU A 73 -7.15 -10.79 -21.06
C GLU A 73 -8.51 -10.08 -21.21
N PRO A 74 -8.69 -9.23 -22.24
CA PRO A 74 -9.87 -8.36 -22.32
C PRO A 74 -11.20 -9.12 -22.45
N ASN A 75 -11.17 -10.37 -22.90
CA ASN A 75 -12.37 -11.19 -23.02
C ASN A 75 -12.56 -12.17 -21.88
N ALA A 76 -11.67 -12.13 -20.87
CA ALA A 76 -11.80 -12.98 -19.70
C ALA A 76 -12.91 -12.45 -18.78
N SER A 77 -13.49 -13.36 -17.99
CA SER A 77 -14.48 -12.98 -16.99
C SER A 77 -13.82 -12.10 -15.90
N CYS A 78 -14.53 -11.08 -15.44
CA CYS A 78 -14.07 -10.28 -14.31
C CYS A 78 -14.40 -10.90 -12.95
N ALA A 79 -14.84 -12.15 -12.91
CA ALA A 79 -15.20 -12.84 -11.66
C ALA A 79 -14.02 -12.90 -10.67
N SER A 80 -12.81 -13.18 -11.13
CA SER A 80 -11.61 -13.21 -10.29
C SER A 80 -11.25 -11.84 -9.75
N VAL A 81 -11.42 -10.80 -10.56
CA VAL A 81 -11.21 -9.39 -10.14
C VAL A 81 -12.22 -9.01 -9.06
N ASN A 82 -13.49 -9.33 -9.27
CA ASN A 82 -14.54 -9.07 -8.29
C ASN A 82 -14.26 -9.78 -6.97
N SER A 83 -13.86 -11.04 -7.02
CA SER A 83 -13.52 -11.81 -5.81
C SER A 83 -12.35 -11.21 -5.06
N LEU A 84 -11.34 -10.72 -5.77
CA LEU A 84 -10.18 -10.05 -5.16
C LEU A 84 -10.62 -8.78 -4.43
N ILE A 85 -11.40 -7.94 -5.09
CA ILE A 85 -11.89 -6.69 -4.50
C ILE A 85 -12.79 -6.98 -3.29
N ASP A 86 -13.67 -7.98 -3.39
CA ASP A 86 -14.55 -8.37 -2.28
C ASP A 86 -13.73 -8.79 -1.05
N ARG A 87 -12.70 -9.61 -1.22
CA ARG A 87 -11.83 -10.03 -0.14
C ARG A 87 -11.08 -8.85 0.46
N HIS A 88 -10.56 -7.96 -0.40
CA HIS A 88 -9.86 -6.78 0.06
C HIS A 88 -10.77 -5.86 0.87
N LEU A 89 -12.02 -5.69 0.42
CA LEU A 89 -13.02 -4.91 1.14
C LEU A 89 -13.33 -5.50 2.53
N VAL A 90 -13.45 -6.82 2.62
CA VAL A 90 -13.66 -7.51 3.91
C VAL A 90 -12.48 -7.23 4.85
N ASP A 91 -11.25 -7.32 4.35
CA ASP A 91 -10.05 -7.06 5.15
C ASP A 91 -10.01 -5.62 5.66
N VAL A 92 -10.34 -4.64 4.80
CA VAL A 92 -10.39 -3.23 5.20
C VAL A 92 -11.47 -3.00 6.27
N LYS A 93 -12.65 -3.57 6.10
CA LYS A 93 -13.73 -3.46 7.09
C LYS A 93 -13.33 -4.07 8.43
N SER A 94 -12.61 -5.18 8.41
CA SER A 94 -12.08 -5.83 9.60
C SER A 94 -11.08 -4.92 10.33
N ARG A 95 -10.18 -4.26 9.59
CA ARG A 95 -9.24 -3.29 10.16
C ARG A 95 -9.95 -2.09 10.78
N ILE A 96 -11.00 -1.60 10.15
CA ILE A 96 -11.81 -0.49 10.69
C ILE A 96 -12.36 -0.89 12.07
N LYS A 97 -12.89 -2.10 12.17
CA LYS A 97 -13.43 -2.62 13.42
C LYS A 97 -12.35 -2.72 14.50
N GLU A 98 -11.18 -3.24 14.15
CA GLU A 98 -10.05 -3.35 15.06
C GLU A 98 -9.56 -1.98 15.53
N LEU A 99 -9.47 -1.02 14.61
CA LEU A 99 -9.04 0.34 14.93
C LEU A 99 -10.04 1.05 15.83
N ARG A 100 -11.34 0.84 15.63
CA ARG A 100 -12.38 1.38 16.51
C ARG A 100 -12.26 0.82 17.91
N ALA A 101 -12.05 -0.48 18.04
CA ALA A 101 -11.84 -1.11 19.34
C ALA A 101 -10.60 -0.56 20.06
N LEU A 102 -9.52 -0.38 19.30
CA LEU A 102 -8.28 0.20 19.82
C LEU A 102 -8.49 1.65 20.29
N ALA A 103 -9.22 2.43 19.49
CA ALA A 103 -9.53 3.81 19.84
C ALA A 103 -10.36 3.89 21.16
N GLU A 104 -11.32 2.99 21.32
CA GLU A 104 -12.12 2.90 22.56
C GLU A 104 -11.24 2.57 23.76
N GLU A 105 -10.33 1.61 23.59
CA GLU A 105 -9.38 1.23 24.65
C GLU A 105 -8.47 2.38 25.03
N LEU A 106 -7.92 3.09 24.04
CA LEU A 106 -7.08 4.27 24.30
C LEU A 106 -7.86 5.38 24.99
N SER A 107 -9.11 5.61 24.59
CA SER A 107 -9.98 6.58 25.24
C SER A 107 -10.25 6.22 26.70
N HIS A 108 -10.49 4.93 26.95
CA HIS A 108 -10.69 4.43 28.32
C HIS A 108 -9.44 4.66 29.18
N ILE A 109 -8.27 4.28 28.65
CA ILE A 109 -6.99 4.49 29.34
C ILE A 109 -6.75 5.99 29.62
N ARG A 110 -7.01 6.84 28.59
CA ARG A 110 -6.86 8.30 28.77
C ARG A 110 -7.76 8.85 29.86
N SER A 111 -8.95 8.30 30.04
CA SER A 111 -9.91 8.74 31.06
C SER A 111 -9.44 8.43 32.50
N GLN A 112 -8.44 7.58 32.68
CA GLN A 112 -7.89 7.23 33.98
C GLN A 112 -7.09 8.36 34.63
N CYS A 113 -6.76 9.41 33.85
CA CYS A 113 -6.04 10.57 34.37
C CYS A 113 -6.63 11.85 33.74
N GLY A 114 -7.54 12.51 34.49
CA GLY A 114 -8.20 13.75 34.04
C GLY A 114 -7.38 15.01 34.28
N GLU A 115 -6.40 14.95 35.19
CA GLU A 115 -5.58 16.09 35.60
C GLU A 115 -4.09 15.77 35.49
N ALA A 116 -3.26 16.81 35.27
CA ALA A 116 -1.81 16.65 35.30
C ALA A 116 -1.35 16.28 36.74
N ARG A 117 -0.74 15.11 36.86
CA ARG A 117 -0.25 14.58 38.13
C ARG A 117 1.21 14.12 37.96
N VAL A 118 1.87 13.83 39.07
CA VAL A 118 3.16 13.16 39.03
C VAL A 118 2.98 11.71 38.57
N ALA A 119 4.01 11.14 37.95
CA ALA A 119 3.92 9.81 37.34
C ALA A 119 3.43 8.70 38.29
N LYS A 120 3.86 8.73 39.56
CA LYS A 120 3.44 7.73 40.55
C LYS A 120 1.94 7.71 40.82
N ASP A 121 1.26 8.82 40.56
CA ASP A 121 -0.17 8.99 40.77
C ASP A 121 -0.98 8.94 39.47
N CYS A 122 -0.33 8.64 38.33
CA CYS A 122 -0.98 8.62 37.05
C CYS A 122 -1.81 7.34 36.88
N GLY A 123 -3.13 7.49 36.75
CA GLY A 123 -4.03 6.37 36.52
C GLY A 123 -3.78 5.63 35.24
N ILE A 124 -3.29 6.33 34.19
CA ILE A 124 -2.95 5.72 32.91
C ILE A 124 -1.78 4.74 33.06
N LEU A 125 -0.73 5.17 33.77
CA LEU A 125 0.43 4.31 34.01
C LEU A 125 0.06 3.10 34.88
N HIS A 126 -0.79 3.29 35.87
CA HIS A 126 -1.28 2.20 36.72
C HIS A 126 -2.10 1.21 35.89
N GLU A 127 -2.96 1.69 34.97
CA GLU A 127 -3.77 0.82 34.10
C GLU A 127 -2.88 0.00 33.15
N LEU A 128 -1.83 0.61 32.59
CA LEU A 128 -0.91 -0.08 31.70
C LEU A 128 -0.03 -1.12 32.39
N GLU A 129 0.15 -0.97 33.73
CA GLU A 129 0.92 -1.91 34.54
C GLU A 129 0.11 -3.12 34.98
N ARG A 130 -1.21 -3.11 34.79
CA ARG A 130 -2.06 -4.24 35.17
C ARG A 130 -1.71 -5.47 34.33
N VAL A 131 -1.62 -6.62 35.06
CA VAL A 131 -1.35 -7.91 34.41
C VAL A 131 -2.67 -8.57 34.09
N TYR A 132 -2.86 -8.90 32.80
CA TYR A 132 -4.01 -9.69 32.37
C TYR A 132 -3.58 -11.15 32.25
N ILE A 133 -4.28 -12.03 32.95
CA ILE A 133 -4.03 -13.47 32.96
C ILE A 133 -5.07 -14.16 32.10
#